data_dc142565bd297c6b882f893abc1fa996
#
_entry.id   dc142565bd297c6b882f893abc1fa996
#
_cell.length_a   1.000
_cell.length_b   1.000
_cell.length_c   1.000
_cell.angle_alpha   90.00
_cell.angle_beta   90.00
_cell.angle_gamma   90.00
#
_symmetry.space_group_name_H-M   'P 1'
#
loop_
_entity.id
_entity.type
_entity.pdbx_description
1 polymer ?
#
loop_
_entity_poly.entity_id
_entity_poly.type
_entity_poly.pdbx_seq_one_letter_code
_entity_poly.pdbx_strand_id
1 'polypeptide(L)'
;MVLLLVPMLLLVLSTQHFFDRQIQENERNYLQVAMKTVRNDMENRMDEMRKAGLLFSGNPDINKAMYDDRNRLAMALNNLKRNFNYLDYVVIVDRENRILASSSPYLLYPDGSAVKILAASSMLFGKTHVSEEVVGLEELFTKDSFEYDNFSIKILNQFPGAQEYLHKALMGIVVVPIRDKSADNDVIGAIVLCDVLNNDN
;
A
#
# COMPACT_ATOMS: atom_id res chain seq x y z
N MET A 1 12.22 -35.75 55.87
CA MET A 1 11.32 -34.77 55.21
C MET A 1 12.02 -33.84 54.25
N VAL A 2 13.22 -33.33 54.52
CA VAL A 2 13.98 -32.44 53.63
C VAL A 2 14.42 -33.13 52.33
N LEU A 3 14.68 -34.42 52.32
CA LEU A 3 15.19 -35.20 51.16
C LEU A 3 14.19 -35.33 50.03
N LEU A 4 12.87 -35.14 50.22
CA LEU A 4 11.83 -35.16 49.19
C LEU A 4 11.50 -33.77 48.64
N LEU A 5 11.80 -32.70 49.38
CA LEU A 5 11.50 -31.32 48.97
C LEU A 5 12.42 -30.84 47.82
N VAL A 6 13.68 -31.24 47.83
CA VAL A 6 14.66 -30.83 46.79
C VAL A 6 14.32 -31.36 45.40
N PRO A 7 14.05 -32.67 45.21
CA PRO A 7 13.66 -33.18 43.89
C PRO A 7 12.31 -32.63 43.42
N MET A 8 11.37 -32.38 44.36
CA MET A 8 10.07 -31.77 43.99
C MET A 8 10.22 -30.33 43.53
N LEU A 9 11.08 -29.53 44.14
CA LEU A 9 11.40 -28.17 43.73
C LEU A 9 12.10 -28.12 42.34
N LEU A 10 13.05 -29.04 42.12
CA LEU A 10 13.73 -29.16 40.83
C LEU A 10 12.75 -29.56 39.72
N LEU A 11 11.78 -30.42 40.01
CA LEU A 11 10.77 -30.86 39.06
C LEU A 11 9.82 -29.70 38.70
N VAL A 12 9.41 -28.87 39.64
CA VAL A 12 8.58 -27.69 39.40
C VAL A 12 9.33 -26.66 38.58
N LEU A 13 10.59 -26.37 38.93
CA LEU A 13 11.40 -25.40 38.19
C LEU A 13 11.70 -25.85 36.74
N SER A 14 12.01 -27.16 36.56
CA SER A 14 12.23 -27.70 35.20
C SER A 14 10.97 -27.68 34.36
N THR A 15 9.81 -27.96 34.99
CA THR A 15 8.50 -27.94 34.30
C THR A 15 8.13 -26.50 33.87
N GLN A 16 8.30 -25.53 34.78
CA GLN A 16 8.07 -24.12 34.43
C GLN A 16 8.99 -23.66 33.27
N HIS A 17 10.27 -23.97 33.37
CA HIS A 17 11.21 -23.60 32.28
C HIS A 17 10.86 -24.24 30.93
N PHE A 18 10.40 -25.50 30.98
CA PHE A 18 9.94 -26.20 29.77
C PHE A 18 8.69 -25.54 29.15
N PHE A 19 7.70 -25.20 29.99
CA PHE A 19 6.48 -24.55 29.55
C PHE A 19 6.75 -23.15 29.00
N ASP A 20 7.56 -22.34 29.66
CA ASP A 20 7.91 -21.01 29.21
C ASP A 20 8.59 -21.05 27.81
N ARG A 21 9.52 -22.01 27.63
CA ARG A 21 10.20 -22.20 26.35
C ARG A 21 9.23 -22.65 25.26
N GLN A 22 8.31 -23.54 25.56
CA GLN A 22 7.32 -24.04 24.61
C GLN A 22 6.31 -22.96 24.23
N ILE A 23 5.91 -22.10 25.17
CA ILE A 23 5.05 -20.94 24.90
C ILE A 23 5.77 -19.98 23.97
N GLN A 24 7.02 -19.61 24.26
CA GLN A 24 7.81 -18.70 23.41
C GLN A 24 8.03 -19.26 21.99
N GLU A 25 8.31 -20.54 21.86
CA GLU A 25 8.45 -21.20 20.55
C GLU A 25 7.13 -21.19 19.78
N ASN A 26 6.01 -21.46 20.43
CA ASN A 26 4.69 -21.41 19.81
C ASN A 26 4.30 -20.00 19.39
N GLU A 27 4.52 -18.99 20.23
CA GLU A 27 4.29 -17.59 19.89
C GLU A 27 5.13 -17.15 18.69
N ARG A 28 6.42 -17.52 18.69
CA ARG A 28 7.33 -17.21 17.57
C ARG A 28 6.87 -17.86 16.27
N ASN A 29 6.47 -19.13 16.32
CA ASN A 29 5.95 -19.84 15.16
C ASN A 29 4.64 -19.21 14.66
N TYR A 30 3.74 -18.84 15.56
CA TYR A 30 2.49 -18.17 15.24
C TYR A 30 2.75 -16.83 14.53
N LEU A 31 3.65 -16.00 15.09
CA LEU A 31 4.04 -14.74 14.49
C LEU A 31 4.67 -14.93 13.11
N GLN A 32 5.54 -15.92 12.93
CA GLN A 32 6.14 -16.22 11.62
C GLN A 32 5.10 -16.62 10.58
N VAL A 33 4.13 -17.46 10.96
CA VAL A 33 3.04 -17.86 10.06
C VAL A 33 2.16 -16.66 9.72
N ALA A 34 1.79 -15.85 10.71
CA ALA A 34 1.00 -14.64 10.50
C ALA A 34 1.72 -13.65 9.57
N MET A 35 3.00 -13.38 9.81
CA MET A 35 3.82 -12.50 8.95
C MET A 35 3.91 -13.04 7.52
N LYS A 36 4.10 -14.35 7.36
CA LYS A 36 4.14 -14.97 6.02
C LYS A 36 2.80 -14.84 5.29
N THR A 37 1.68 -15.01 6.01
CA THR A 37 0.35 -14.85 5.43
C THR A 37 0.12 -13.43 4.97
N VAL A 38 0.40 -12.44 5.83
CA VAL A 38 0.28 -11.02 5.47
C VAL A 38 1.14 -10.67 4.28
N ARG A 39 2.41 -11.11 4.26
CA ARG A 39 3.31 -10.88 3.14
C ARG A 39 2.78 -11.46 1.83
N ASN A 40 2.31 -12.71 1.85
CA ASN A 40 1.75 -13.34 0.65
C ASN A 40 0.50 -12.59 0.15
N ASP A 41 -0.34 -12.10 1.06
CA ASP A 41 -1.52 -11.32 0.71
C ASP A 41 -1.13 -9.99 0.05
N MET A 42 -0.15 -9.28 0.61
CA MET A 42 0.41 -8.07 0.01
C MET A 42 0.98 -8.34 -1.39
N GLU A 43 1.82 -9.37 -1.55
CA GLU A 43 2.40 -9.74 -2.84
C GLU A 43 1.30 -10.06 -3.89
N ASN A 44 0.23 -10.75 -3.49
CA ASN A 44 -0.91 -11.04 -4.36
C ASN A 44 -1.65 -9.76 -4.77
N ARG A 45 -1.95 -8.86 -3.84
CA ARG A 45 -2.58 -7.56 -4.13
C ARG A 45 -1.74 -6.74 -5.09
N MET A 46 -0.42 -6.66 -4.87
CA MET A 46 0.49 -5.94 -5.77
C MET A 46 0.51 -6.52 -7.19
N ASP A 47 0.45 -7.85 -7.32
CA ASP A 47 0.38 -8.50 -8.62
C ASP A 47 -0.97 -8.26 -9.33
N GLU A 48 -2.08 -8.25 -8.59
CA GLU A 48 -3.39 -7.87 -9.11
C GLU A 48 -3.43 -6.41 -9.56
N MET A 49 -2.90 -5.48 -8.75
CA MET A 49 -2.77 -4.06 -9.14
C MET A 49 -1.94 -3.91 -10.41
N ARG A 50 -0.84 -4.64 -10.52
CA ARG A 50 0.01 -4.64 -11.72
C ARG A 50 -0.76 -5.11 -12.94
N LYS A 51 -1.51 -6.21 -12.84
CA LYS A 51 -2.35 -6.72 -13.94
C LYS A 51 -3.44 -5.74 -14.33
N ALA A 52 -4.12 -5.14 -13.34
CA ALA A 52 -5.14 -4.12 -13.58
C ALA A 52 -4.57 -2.89 -14.30
N GLY A 53 -3.43 -2.40 -13.85
CA GLY A 53 -2.73 -1.28 -14.47
C GLY A 53 -2.30 -1.57 -15.90
N LEU A 54 -1.77 -2.77 -16.18
CA LEU A 54 -1.39 -3.20 -17.53
C LEU A 54 -2.60 -3.30 -18.47
N LEU A 55 -3.72 -3.84 -18.00
CA LEU A 55 -4.96 -3.89 -18.78
C LEU A 55 -5.49 -2.49 -19.08
N PHE A 56 -5.46 -1.60 -18.08
CA PHE A 56 -5.88 -0.22 -18.22
C PHE A 56 -5.01 0.54 -19.22
N SER A 57 -3.69 0.49 -19.04
CA SER A 57 -2.72 1.19 -19.90
C SER A 57 -2.74 0.69 -21.35
N GLY A 58 -3.11 -0.57 -21.56
CA GLY A 58 -3.23 -1.20 -22.87
C GLY A 58 -4.54 -0.87 -23.60
N ASN A 59 -5.51 -0.22 -22.97
CA ASN A 59 -6.81 0.09 -23.55
C ASN A 59 -6.72 1.26 -24.53
N PRO A 60 -7.07 1.07 -25.83
CA PRO A 60 -7.00 2.14 -26.84
C PRO A 60 -7.88 3.35 -26.52
N ASP A 61 -9.00 3.15 -25.84
CA ASP A 61 -9.90 4.21 -25.44
C ASP A 61 -9.28 5.14 -24.40
N ILE A 62 -8.48 4.57 -23.49
CA ILE A 62 -7.73 5.34 -22.49
C ILE A 62 -6.63 6.15 -23.17
N ASN A 63 -5.88 5.52 -24.07
CA ASN A 63 -4.83 6.21 -24.84
C ASN A 63 -5.39 7.42 -25.59
N LYS A 64 -6.55 7.28 -26.23
CA LYS A 64 -7.23 8.39 -26.90
C LYS A 64 -7.68 9.47 -25.91
N ALA A 65 -8.26 9.06 -24.76
CA ALA A 65 -8.76 9.99 -23.75
C ALA A 65 -7.62 10.80 -23.07
N MET A 66 -6.38 10.30 -23.09
CA MET A 66 -5.21 11.04 -22.59
C MET A 66 -5.01 12.39 -23.28
N TYR A 67 -5.44 12.53 -24.54
CA TYR A 67 -5.26 13.76 -25.31
C TYR A 67 -6.46 14.72 -25.19
N ASP A 68 -7.69 14.18 -25.15
CA ASP A 68 -8.86 15.00 -25.45
C ASP A 68 -9.94 14.98 -24.36
N ASP A 69 -9.98 14.00 -23.43
CA ASP A 69 -11.17 13.81 -22.58
C ASP A 69 -10.82 13.39 -21.14
N ARG A 70 -10.56 14.42 -20.29
CA ARG A 70 -10.31 14.21 -18.86
C ARG A 70 -11.51 13.59 -18.13
N ASN A 71 -12.73 13.89 -18.56
CA ASN A 71 -13.93 13.33 -17.91
C ASN A 71 -13.99 11.81 -18.15
N ARG A 72 -13.65 11.37 -19.36
CA ARG A 72 -13.58 9.96 -19.69
C ARG A 72 -12.51 9.23 -18.87
N LEU A 73 -11.34 9.87 -18.67
CA LEU A 73 -10.31 9.33 -17.77
C LEU A 73 -10.82 9.20 -16.34
N ALA A 74 -11.45 10.24 -15.79
CA ALA A 74 -12.00 10.20 -14.44
C ALA A 74 -13.07 9.11 -14.26
N MET A 75 -13.97 8.94 -15.25
CA MET A 75 -14.95 7.86 -15.25
C MET A 75 -14.29 6.48 -15.30
N ALA A 76 -13.25 6.31 -16.11
CA ALA A 76 -12.51 5.06 -16.22
C ALA A 76 -11.78 4.72 -14.91
N LEU A 77 -11.18 5.72 -14.23
CA LEU A 77 -10.56 5.53 -12.90
C LEU A 77 -11.58 5.12 -11.84
N ASN A 78 -12.74 5.77 -11.81
CA ASN A 78 -13.80 5.42 -10.87
C ASN A 78 -14.32 3.98 -11.10
N ASN A 79 -14.45 3.57 -12.35
CA ASN A 79 -14.82 2.19 -12.67
C ASN A 79 -13.72 1.20 -12.25
N LEU A 80 -12.45 1.54 -12.44
CA LEU A 80 -11.33 0.72 -12.00
C LEU A 80 -11.36 0.55 -10.47
N LYS A 81 -11.48 1.65 -9.72
CA LYS A 81 -11.59 1.63 -8.26
C LYS A 81 -12.79 0.81 -7.76
N ARG A 82 -13.93 0.89 -8.44
CA ARG A 82 -15.13 0.08 -8.08
C ARG A 82 -14.95 -1.41 -8.33
N ASN A 83 -14.17 -1.80 -9.32
CA ASN A 83 -13.88 -3.19 -9.62
C ASN A 83 -12.82 -3.80 -8.68
N PHE A 84 -11.97 -2.96 -8.12
CA PHE A 84 -10.89 -3.33 -7.19
C PHE A 84 -11.07 -2.49 -5.92
N ASN A 85 -11.90 -2.97 -5.01
CA ASN A 85 -12.32 -2.26 -3.79
C ASN A 85 -11.19 -2.00 -2.78
N TYR A 86 -10.06 -2.72 -2.92
CA TYR A 86 -8.85 -2.50 -2.12
C TYR A 86 -7.99 -1.33 -2.63
N LEU A 87 -8.29 -0.77 -3.82
CA LEU A 87 -7.58 0.41 -4.30
C LEU A 87 -8.07 1.66 -3.57
N ASP A 88 -7.22 2.28 -2.78
CA ASP A 88 -7.55 3.51 -2.07
C ASP A 88 -7.57 4.70 -3.01
N TYR A 89 -6.57 4.81 -3.88
CA TYR A 89 -6.60 5.82 -4.92
C TYR A 89 -5.86 5.41 -6.19
N VAL A 90 -6.29 6.02 -7.29
CA VAL A 90 -5.73 5.82 -8.62
C VAL A 90 -5.55 7.19 -9.29
N VAL A 91 -4.39 7.38 -9.91
CA VAL A 91 -4.04 8.63 -10.58
C VAL A 91 -3.54 8.34 -11.98
N ILE A 92 -3.91 9.19 -12.94
CA ILE A 92 -3.28 9.24 -14.26
C ILE A 92 -2.49 10.53 -14.34
N VAL A 93 -1.23 10.41 -14.76
CA VAL A 93 -0.34 11.53 -15.02
C VAL A 93 0.06 11.62 -16.48
N ASP A 94 0.30 12.84 -16.95
CA ASP A 94 0.83 13.12 -18.29
C ASP A 94 2.36 12.89 -18.37
N ARG A 95 2.93 13.14 -19.53
CA ARG A 95 4.37 13.01 -19.80
C ARG A 95 5.23 13.96 -18.94
N GLU A 96 4.68 15.10 -18.54
CA GLU A 96 5.30 16.07 -17.63
C GLU A 96 5.07 15.74 -16.16
N ASN A 97 4.51 14.56 -15.87
CA ASN A 97 4.21 14.08 -14.53
C ASN A 97 3.21 14.98 -13.75
N ARG A 98 2.21 15.54 -14.47
CA ARG A 98 1.11 16.32 -13.92
C ARG A 98 -0.16 15.48 -13.92
N ILE A 99 -0.99 15.63 -12.90
CA ILE A 99 -2.25 14.88 -12.80
C ILE A 99 -3.20 15.29 -13.93
N LEU A 100 -3.63 14.32 -14.72
CA LEU A 100 -4.73 14.44 -15.69
C LEU A 100 -6.07 14.07 -15.07
N ALA A 101 -6.10 13.00 -14.27
CA ALA A 101 -7.28 12.53 -13.56
C ALA A 101 -6.88 11.81 -12.26
N SER A 102 -7.74 11.91 -11.24
CA SER A 102 -7.57 11.24 -9.94
C SER A 102 -8.90 10.67 -9.47
N SER A 103 -8.87 9.54 -8.79
CA SER A 103 -10.03 8.95 -8.13
C SER A 103 -10.35 9.62 -6.79
N SER A 104 -9.46 10.43 -6.22
CA SER A 104 -9.68 11.26 -5.03
C SER A 104 -9.42 12.72 -5.35
N PRO A 105 -10.36 13.63 -5.02
CA PRO A 105 -10.17 15.07 -5.22
C PRO A 105 -9.20 15.69 -4.20
N TYR A 106 -8.92 15.01 -3.10
CA TYR A 106 -8.10 15.50 -1.99
C TYR A 106 -6.64 15.04 -2.05
N LEU A 107 -6.31 14.23 -3.08
CA LEU A 107 -4.96 13.72 -3.26
C LEU A 107 -3.99 14.86 -3.58
N LEU A 108 -2.95 14.97 -2.75
CA LEU A 108 -1.78 15.80 -3.03
C LEU A 108 -0.79 15.01 -3.88
N TYR A 109 -0.04 15.73 -4.70
CA TYR A 109 0.98 15.13 -5.58
C TYR A 109 2.21 16.04 -5.60
N PRO A 110 2.83 16.28 -4.41
CA PRO A 110 3.92 17.24 -4.30
C PRO A 110 5.20 16.75 -4.97
N ASP A 111 6.03 17.68 -5.38
CA ASP A 111 7.37 17.37 -5.85
C ASP A 111 8.18 16.67 -4.77
N GLY A 112 8.87 15.59 -5.14
CA GLY A 112 9.66 14.80 -4.21
C GLY A 112 8.89 13.70 -3.46
N SER A 113 7.56 13.60 -3.60
CA SER A 113 6.83 12.46 -3.03
C SER A 113 7.25 11.14 -3.69
N ALA A 114 7.21 10.04 -2.94
CA ALA A 114 7.54 8.71 -3.44
C ALA A 114 6.71 8.35 -4.68
N VAL A 115 5.42 8.66 -4.66
CA VAL A 115 4.49 8.42 -5.77
C VAL A 115 4.94 9.14 -7.04
N LYS A 116 5.33 10.42 -6.92
CA LYS A 116 5.75 11.24 -8.07
C LYS A 116 7.10 10.79 -8.63
N ILE A 117 8.04 10.39 -7.76
CA ILE A 117 9.35 9.87 -8.16
C ILE A 117 9.19 8.54 -8.91
N LEU A 118 8.36 7.62 -8.41
CA LEU A 118 8.10 6.34 -9.07
C LEU A 118 7.41 6.53 -10.42
N ALA A 119 6.46 7.48 -10.54
CA ALA A 119 5.82 7.80 -11.79
C ALA A 119 6.82 8.33 -12.83
N ALA A 120 7.68 9.29 -12.44
CA ALA A 120 8.73 9.81 -13.30
C ALA A 120 9.70 8.70 -13.75
N SER A 121 10.13 7.83 -12.84
CA SER A 121 10.99 6.69 -13.13
C SER A 121 10.34 5.71 -14.10
N SER A 122 9.07 5.36 -13.88
CA SER A 122 8.33 4.47 -14.77
C SER A 122 8.24 5.02 -16.19
N MET A 123 7.95 6.32 -16.34
CA MET A 123 7.87 6.97 -17.65
C MET A 123 9.23 7.06 -18.33
N LEU A 124 10.30 7.41 -17.58
CA LEU A 124 11.65 7.54 -18.11
C LEU A 124 12.18 6.22 -18.68
N PHE A 125 12.00 5.14 -17.93
CA PHE A 125 12.50 3.81 -18.32
C PHE A 125 11.49 3.01 -19.14
N GLY A 126 10.26 3.47 -19.25
CA GLY A 126 9.18 2.76 -19.92
C GLY A 126 8.84 1.40 -19.30
N LYS A 127 9.03 1.25 -17.98
CA LYS A 127 8.84 -0.01 -17.27
C LYS A 127 7.84 0.15 -16.13
N THR A 128 7.09 -0.92 -15.87
CA THR A 128 6.23 -0.99 -14.69
C THR A 128 7.11 -1.03 -13.43
N HIS A 129 6.78 -0.20 -12.46
CA HIS A 129 7.37 -0.22 -11.12
C HIS A 129 6.33 -0.73 -10.13
N VAL A 130 6.82 -1.53 -9.18
CA VAL A 130 6.06 -2.05 -8.04
C VAL A 130 6.91 -1.77 -6.82
N SER A 131 6.37 -1.06 -5.83
CA SER A 131 7.09 -0.66 -4.62
C SER A 131 6.17 -0.68 -3.41
N GLU A 132 6.76 -0.91 -2.25
CA GLU A 132 6.15 -0.73 -0.93
C GLU A 132 6.85 0.43 -0.25
N GLU A 133 6.11 1.46 0.11
CA GLU A 133 6.66 2.71 0.64
C GLU A 133 5.98 3.09 1.95
N VAL A 134 6.74 3.66 2.87
CA VAL A 134 6.20 4.32 4.07
C VAL A 134 6.14 5.81 3.78
N VAL A 135 4.94 6.34 3.64
CA VAL A 135 4.68 7.72 3.22
C VAL A 135 3.99 8.49 4.35
N GLY A 136 4.37 9.75 4.55
CA GLY A 136 3.64 10.67 5.43
C GLY A 136 2.26 11.00 4.86
N LEU A 137 1.21 10.93 5.67
CA LEU A 137 -0.14 11.24 5.19
C LEU A 137 -0.26 12.69 4.69
N GLU A 138 0.51 13.61 5.25
CA GLU A 138 0.61 15.01 4.82
C GLU A 138 1.20 15.18 3.40
N GLU A 139 1.90 14.17 2.90
CA GLU A 139 2.40 14.16 1.53
C GLU A 139 1.33 13.71 0.52
N LEU A 140 0.29 13.04 1.00
CA LEU A 140 -0.75 12.44 0.17
C LEU A 140 -2.07 13.19 0.23
N PHE A 141 -2.43 13.71 1.41
CA PHE A 141 -3.75 14.27 1.66
C PHE A 141 -3.66 15.59 2.43
N THR A 142 -4.64 16.46 2.23
CA THR A 142 -4.82 17.64 3.09
C THR A 142 -5.24 17.18 4.48
N LYS A 143 -4.72 17.85 5.53
CA LYS A 143 -4.99 17.50 6.94
C LYS A 143 -6.48 17.53 7.32
N ASP A 144 -7.27 18.27 6.59
CA ASP A 144 -8.72 18.42 6.82
C ASP A 144 -9.53 17.41 5.98
N SER A 145 -8.88 16.47 5.29
CA SER A 145 -9.59 15.48 4.49
C SER A 145 -9.98 14.27 5.32
N PHE A 146 -11.10 13.66 4.96
CA PHE A 146 -11.55 12.41 5.56
C PHE A 146 -10.51 11.28 5.42
N GLU A 147 -9.81 11.25 4.30
CA GLU A 147 -8.77 10.26 4.02
C GLU A 147 -7.60 10.39 5.00
N TYR A 148 -7.19 11.63 5.37
CA TYR A 148 -6.12 11.85 6.34
C TYR A 148 -6.44 11.25 7.71
N ASP A 149 -7.65 11.45 8.19
CA ASP A 149 -8.11 10.90 9.47
C ASP A 149 -8.29 9.38 9.40
N ASN A 150 -8.84 8.89 8.30
CA ASN A 150 -9.15 7.47 8.11
C ASN A 150 -7.89 6.59 8.00
N PHE A 151 -6.81 7.11 7.43
CA PHE A 151 -5.54 6.38 7.31
C PHE A 151 -4.58 6.62 8.48
N SER A 152 -4.94 7.46 9.43
CA SER A 152 -4.15 7.68 10.65
C SER A 152 -4.27 6.49 11.60
N ILE A 153 -3.13 5.90 11.98
CA ILE A 153 -3.09 4.76 12.89
C ILE A 153 -3.17 5.26 14.33
N LYS A 154 -4.18 4.83 15.07
CA LYS A 154 -4.27 5.09 16.49
C LYS A 154 -3.30 4.23 17.27
N ILE A 155 -2.34 4.85 17.97
CA ILE A 155 -1.43 4.14 18.86
C ILE A 155 -2.13 3.90 20.19
N LEU A 156 -2.31 2.63 20.54
CA LEU A 156 -2.83 2.26 21.85
C LEU A 156 -1.72 2.40 22.91
N ASN A 157 -1.67 3.55 23.56
CA ASN A 157 -0.75 3.75 24.67
C ASN A 157 -1.26 3.05 25.94
N GLN A 158 -0.33 2.39 26.68
CA GLN A 158 -0.62 1.79 27.97
C GLN A 158 -0.95 2.83 29.08
N PHE A 159 -0.74 4.11 28.80
CA PHE A 159 -1.04 5.20 29.72
C PHE A 159 -2.38 5.85 29.40
N PRO A 160 -3.33 5.87 30.35
CA PRO A 160 -4.62 6.51 30.14
C PRO A 160 -4.45 8.01 29.94
N GLY A 161 -4.90 8.54 28.80
CA GLY A 161 -5.03 9.97 28.52
C GLY A 161 -4.23 10.55 27.36
N ALA A 162 -3.25 9.85 26.82
CA ALA A 162 -2.56 10.28 25.61
C ALA A 162 -3.04 9.45 24.41
N GLN A 163 -3.83 10.07 23.52
CA GLN A 163 -4.09 9.52 22.19
C GLN A 163 -3.00 10.01 21.25
N GLU A 164 -2.12 9.11 20.83
CA GLU A 164 -1.15 9.38 19.78
C GLU A 164 -1.62 8.75 18.47
N TYR A 165 -1.45 9.48 17.37
CA TYR A 165 -1.72 8.99 16.04
C TYR A 165 -0.44 8.95 15.24
N LEU A 166 -0.22 7.85 14.52
CA LEU A 166 0.84 7.76 13.54
C LEU A 166 0.26 8.20 12.18
N HIS A 167 0.72 9.36 11.71
CA HIS A 167 0.32 9.91 10.42
C HIS A 167 1.25 9.41 9.30
N LYS A 168 1.41 8.09 9.22
CA LYS A 168 2.18 7.41 8.19
C LYS A 168 1.39 6.23 7.64
N ALA A 169 1.43 6.08 6.33
CA ALA A 169 0.83 4.95 5.63
C ALA A 169 1.93 4.02 5.09
N LEU A 170 1.74 2.71 5.29
CA LEU A 170 2.43 1.70 4.49
C LEU A 170 1.62 1.50 3.22
N MET A 171 2.20 1.79 2.09
CA MET A 171 1.50 1.79 0.81
C MET A 171 2.11 0.82 -0.17
N GLY A 172 1.26 0.01 -0.81
CA GLY A 172 1.56 -0.64 -2.06
C GLY A 172 1.36 0.34 -3.22
N ILE A 173 2.39 0.54 -4.02
CA ILE A 173 2.36 1.45 -5.18
C ILE A 173 2.72 0.67 -6.43
N VAL A 174 1.84 0.71 -7.42
CA VAL A 174 2.11 0.16 -8.75
C VAL A 174 1.99 1.27 -9.78
N VAL A 175 3.04 1.47 -10.56
CA VAL A 175 3.06 2.44 -11.64
C VAL A 175 3.25 1.73 -12.98
N VAL A 176 2.33 1.97 -13.90
CA VAL A 176 2.37 1.39 -15.24
C VAL A 176 2.42 2.51 -16.29
N PRO A 177 3.44 2.55 -17.15
CA PRO A 177 3.51 3.55 -18.21
C PRO A 177 2.40 3.33 -19.25
N ILE A 178 1.77 4.43 -19.69
CA ILE A 178 0.79 4.44 -20.76
C ILE A 178 1.52 4.78 -22.03
N ARG A 179 1.33 3.95 -23.08
CA ARG A 179 2.03 4.10 -24.35
C ARG A 179 1.06 4.36 -25.50
N ASP A 180 1.40 5.29 -26.34
CA ASP A 180 0.68 5.52 -27.60
C ASP A 180 1.12 4.49 -28.65
N LYS A 181 0.23 3.55 -28.94
CA LYS A 181 0.48 2.53 -29.97
C LYS A 181 0.47 3.08 -31.40
N SER A 182 -0.06 4.28 -31.60
CA SER A 182 -0.10 4.95 -32.91
C SER A 182 1.15 5.79 -33.21
N ALA A 183 1.92 6.14 -32.17
CA ALA A 183 3.12 6.98 -32.26
C ALA A 183 4.36 6.21 -31.72
N ASP A 184 4.89 5.29 -32.48
CA ASP A 184 6.11 4.52 -32.19
C ASP A 184 6.18 3.87 -30.80
N ASN A 185 5.02 3.67 -30.17
CA ASN A 185 4.90 3.12 -28.80
C ASN A 185 5.52 4.03 -27.71
N ASP A 186 5.53 5.33 -27.94
CA ASP A 186 6.05 6.34 -27.03
C ASP A 186 5.27 6.35 -25.70
N VAL A 187 5.97 6.62 -24.60
CA VAL A 187 5.34 6.83 -23.30
C VAL A 187 4.69 8.21 -23.27
N ILE A 188 3.37 8.26 -23.11
CA ILE A 188 2.56 9.48 -23.07
C ILE A 188 2.10 9.86 -21.66
N GLY A 189 2.34 8.99 -20.68
CA GLY A 189 1.99 9.20 -19.29
C GLY A 189 2.10 7.91 -18.49
N ALA A 190 1.51 7.89 -17.31
CA ALA A 190 1.46 6.70 -16.47
C ALA A 190 0.15 6.63 -15.68
N ILE A 191 -0.27 5.41 -15.34
CA ILE A 191 -1.27 5.17 -14.29
C ILE A 191 -0.54 4.75 -13.02
N VAL A 192 -0.94 5.34 -11.90
CA VAL A 192 -0.47 5.02 -10.55
C VAL A 192 -1.64 4.43 -9.78
N LEU A 193 -1.46 3.24 -9.24
CA LEU A 193 -2.42 2.54 -8.39
C LEU A 193 -1.82 2.44 -7.00
N CYS A 194 -2.61 2.74 -5.98
CA CYS A 194 -2.17 2.74 -4.59
C CYS A 194 -3.19 2.04 -3.68
N ASP A 195 -2.65 1.20 -2.80
CA ASP A 195 -3.36 0.51 -1.72
C ASP A 195 -2.68 0.86 -0.39
N VAL A 196 -3.44 1.36 0.59
CA VAL A 196 -2.95 1.68 1.93
C VAL A 196 -3.07 0.43 2.79
N LEU A 197 -1.95 -0.27 2.97
CA LEU A 197 -1.88 -1.60 3.56
C LEU A 197 -2.14 -1.65 5.06
N ASN A 198 -2.10 -0.52 5.75
CA ASN A 198 -2.38 -0.40 7.18
C ASN A 198 -3.76 0.22 7.47
N ASN A 199 -4.67 0.13 6.52
CA ASN A 199 -6.06 0.54 6.67
C ASN A 199 -6.91 -0.65 7.14
N ASP A 200 -7.70 -0.46 8.21
CA ASP A 200 -8.58 -1.48 8.82
C ASP A 200 -9.91 -1.68 8.04
N ASN A 201 -9.91 -1.56 6.71
CA ASN A 201 -11.10 -1.80 5.88
C ASN A 201 -11.31 -3.27 5.54
#